data_fdd639cfbd0bfc05bbfba9581f7cc5c9
#
_entry.id   fdd639cfbd0bfc05bbfba9581f7cc5c9
#
_cell.length_a   1.000
_cell.length_b   1.000
_cell.length_c   1.000
_cell.angle_alpha   90.00
_cell.angle_beta   90.00
_cell.angle_gamma   90.00
#
_symmetry.space_group_name_H-M   'P 1'
#
loop_
_entity.id
_entity.type
_entity.pdbx_description
1 polymer ?
#
loop_
_entity_poly.entity_id
_entity_poly.type
_entity_poly.pdbx_seq_one_letter_code
_entity_poly.pdbx_strand_id
1 'polypeptide(L)'
;MDEAAAAEAACIDIASVPADVLFHPEHRTVAPTIFSMAGQTHTECSSPNEYLKWCNSALEKGADALYCSGSFKTVEMLSNEYIPVVGHVGLVPARATWTGGFKAVGKTATDAMELLKQVKSYEQAGAIGVELEVVPVEVANEISKRTSILVWSMGAGAGCDAQYLFSNDILG
;
A
#
# COMPACT_ATOMS: atom_id res chain seq x y z
N MET A 1 11.57 10.30 13.87
CA MET A 1 12.49 10.94 12.90
C MET A 1 13.77 10.14 12.68
N ASP A 2 14.35 9.51 13.71
CA ASP A 2 15.60 8.74 13.58
C ASP A 2 15.48 7.57 12.59
N GLU A 3 14.36 6.83 12.62
CA GLU A 3 14.11 5.75 11.64
C GLU A 3 13.99 6.29 10.21
N ALA A 4 13.34 7.43 10.01
CA ALA A 4 13.22 8.05 8.68
C ALA A 4 14.60 8.49 8.15
N ALA A 5 15.44 9.08 9.00
CA ALA A 5 16.80 9.44 8.64
C ALA A 5 17.67 8.20 8.35
N ALA A 6 17.50 7.12 9.11
CA ALA A 6 18.20 5.86 8.89
C ALA A 6 17.77 5.19 7.58
N ALA A 7 16.46 5.21 7.27
CA ALA A 7 15.92 4.69 6.01
C ALA A 7 16.46 5.47 4.80
N GLU A 8 16.48 6.80 4.87
CA GLU A 8 17.08 7.65 3.84
C GLU A 8 18.57 7.35 3.64
N ALA A 9 19.33 7.24 4.74
CA ALA A 9 20.76 6.92 4.69
C ALA A 9 21.04 5.50 4.14
N ALA A 10 20.11 4.57 4.34
CA ALA A 10 20.17 3.21 3.82
C ALA A 10 19.69 3.11 2.36
N CYS A 11 19.27 4.21 1.75
CA CYS A 11 18.71 4.24 0.39
C CYS A 11 17.51 3.33 0.22
N ILE A 12 16.60 3.32 1.20
CA ILE A 12 15.29 2.65 1.07
C ILE A 12 14.49 3.41 0.02
N ASP A 13 13.92 2.70 -0.94
CA ASP A 13 13.20 3.32 -2.06
C ASP A 13 11.87 3.95 -1.61
N ILE A 14 11.10 3.22 -0.79
CA ILE A 14 9.75 3.60 -0.38
C ILE A 14 9.58 3.42 1.12
N ALA A 15 9.00 4.41 1.78
CA ALA A 15 8.57 4.32 3.16
C ALA A 15 7.05 4.48 3.27
N SER A 16 6.38 3.48 3.84
CA SER A 16 4.99 3.62 4.28
C SER A 16 4.99 4.17 5.69
N VAL A 17 4.51 5.39 5.86
CA VAL A 17 4.58 6.12 7.13
C VAL A 17 3.20 6.45 7.67
N PRO A 18 2.99 6.35 8.99
CA PRO A 18 1.79 6.88 9.62
C PRO A 18 1.64 8.39 9.36
N ALA A 19 0.40 8.87 9.34
CA ALA A 19 0.10 10.26 9.02
C ALA A 19 0.76 11.26 9.99
N ASP A 20 0.84 10.94 11.27
CA ASP A 20 1.48 11.76 12.29
C ASP A 20 3.00 11.90 12.06
N VAL A 21 3.65 10.84 11.61
CA VAL A 21 5.08 10.86 11.23
C VAL A 21 5.29 11.67 9.96
N LEU A 22 4.49 11.42 8.92
CA LEU A 22 4.57 12.18 7.66
C LEU A 22 4.32 13.68 7.89
N PHE A 23 3.38 14.00 8.77
CA PHE A 23 2.99 15.39 9.03
C PHE A 23 3.95 16.13 9.99
N HIS A 24 4.97 15.44 10.49
CA HIS A 24 6.00 16.10 11.28
C HIS A 24 6.81 17.06 10.41
N PRO A 25 7.02 18.34 10.84
CA PRO A 25 7.68 19.36 10.02
C PRO A 25 9.09 18.98 9.53
N GLU A 26 9.77 18.12 10.28
CA GLU A 26 11.15 17.68 9.97
C GLU A 26 11.18 16.47 9.04
N HIS A 27 10.05 15.82 8.73
CA HIS A 27 10.07 14.57 7.93
C HIS A 27 10.86 14.74 6.63
N ARG A 28 10.50 15.73 5.83
CA ARG A 28 11.18 15.99 4.54
C ARG A 28 12.58 16.63 4.69
N THR A 29 12.93 17.07 5.90
CA THR A 29 14.30 17.51 6.19
C THR A 29 15.23 16.31 6.41
N VAL A 30 14.75 15.28 7.12
CA VAL A 30 15.56 14.10 7.45
C VAL A 30 15.46 12.98 6.40
N ALA A 31 14.38 12.95 5.62
CA ALA A 31 14.15 12.00 4.53
C ALA A 31 13.69 12.74 3.25
N PRO A 32 14.61 13.48 2.59
CA PRO A 32 14.26 14.34 1.46
C PRO A 32 13.96 13.59 0.16
N THR A 33 14.52 12.39 -0.05
CA THR A 33 14.46 11.69 -1.34
C THR A 33 13.62 10.41 -1.31
N ILE A 34 13.36 9.84 -0.13
CA ILE A 34 12.58 8.62 0.02
C ILE A 34 11.14 8.84 -0.48
N PHE A 35 10.63 7.94 -1.29
CA PHE A 35 9.23 7.97 -1.71
C PHE A 35 8.33 7.66 -0.51
N SER A 36 7.65 8.67 0.03
CA SER A 36 6.85 8.57 1.25
C SER A 36 5.39 8.34 0.94
N MET A 37 4.89 7.20 1.35
CA MET A 37 3.50 6.80 1.18
C MET A 37 2.75 6.97 2.51
N ALA A 38 1.71 7.79 2.52
CA ALA A 38 0.91 8.01 3.71
C ALA A 38 -0.10 6.88 3.90
N GLY A 39 0.01 6.18 5.04
CA GLY A 39 -0.97 5.21 5.50
C GLY A 39 -2.16 5.88 6.15
N GLN A 40 -3.38 5.49 5.74
CA GLN A 40 -4.61 5.90 6.37
C GLN A 40 -5.23 4.74 7.12
N THR A 41 -5.68 4.95 8.35
CA THR A 41 -6.44 3.94 9.06
C THR A 41 -7.85 3.84 8.45
N HIS A 42 -8.34 2.60 8.35
CA HIS A 42 -9.64 2.30 7.73
C HIS A 42 -10.83 3.08 8.34
N THR A 43 -10.68 3.58 9.56
CA THR A 43 -11.75 4.26 10.31
C THR A 43 -11.70 5.78 10.26
N GLU A 44 -10.68 6.37 9.63
CA GLU A 44 -10.50 7.84 9.63
C GLU A 44 -11.42 8.56 8.66
N CYS A 45 -11.84 7.90 7.57
CA CYS A 45 -12.71 8.51 6.56
C CYS A 45 -13.98 7.71 6.39
N SER A 46 -15.12 8.37 6.58
CA SER A 46 -16.46 7.78 6.49
C SER A 46 -17.10 7.93 5.11
N SER A 47 -16.52 8.75 4.24
CA SER A 47 -17.05 9.04 2.90
C SER A 47 -15.94 9.29 1.88
N PRO A 48 -16.22 9.13 0.56
CA PRO A 48 -15.24 9.46 -0.49
C PRO A 48 -14.72 10.90 -0.42
N ASN A 49 -15.55 11.85 -0.07
CA ASN A 49 -15.14 13.26 0.06
C ASN A 49 -14.18 13.48 1.24
N GLU A 50 -14.33 12.74 2.33
CA GLU A 50 -13.38 12.77 3.44
C GLU A 50 -12.04 12.16 3.04
N TYR A 51 -12.06 11.06 2.29
CA TYR A 51 -10.85 10.50 1.66
C TYR A 51 -10.12 11.55 0.82
N LEU A 52 -10.84 12.23 -0.07
CA LEU A 52 -10.24 13.24 -0.94
C LEU A 52 -9.61 14.40 -0.14
N LYS A 53 -10.31 14.90 0.90
CA LYS A 53 -9.76 15.95 1.78
C LYS A 53 -8.51 15.49 2.50
N TRP A 54 -8.54 14.28 3.04
CA TRP A 54 -7.40 13.71 3.75
C TRP A 54 -6.21 13.53 2.81
N CYS A 55 -6.43 12.98 1.61
CA CYS A 55 -5.40 12.78 0.60
C CYS A 55 -4.74 14.10 0.19
N ASN A 56 -5.53 15.13 -0.10
CA ASN A 56 -4.99 16.45 -0.43
C ASN A 56 -4.14 17.01 0.71
N SER A 57 -4.60 16.88 1.96
CA SER A 57 -3.81 17.32 3.12
C SER A 57 -2.50 16.53 3.27
N ALA A 58 -2.50 15.24 2.95
CA ALA A 58 -1.29 14.43 3.01
C ALA A 58 -0.27 14.83 1.92
N LEU A 59 -0.76 15.07 0.69
CA LEU A 59 0.09 15.54 -0.42
C LEU A 59 0.68 16.93 -0.12
N GLU A 60 -0.10 17.88 0.41
CA GLU A 60 0.39 19.18 0.84
C GLU A 60 1.51 19.09 1.89
N LYS A 61 1.48 18.04 2.71
CA LYS A 61 2.49 17.79 3.75
C LYS A 61 3.65 16.91 3.28
N GLY A 62 3.70 16.61 2.00
CA GLY A 62 4.84 15.96 1.38
C GLY A 62 4.71 14.44 1.18
N ALA A 63 3.50 13.87 1.21
CA ALA A 63 3.29 12.52 0.70
C ALA A 63 3.52 12.48 -0.81
N ASP A 64 4.12 11.40 -1.31
CA ASP A 64 4.26 11.14 -2.74
C ASP A 64 3.12 10.26 -3.25
N ALA A 65 2.55 9.41 -2.39
CA ALA A 65 1.39 8.58 -2.67
C ALA A 65 0.57 8.28 -1.41
N LEU A 66 -0.61 7.74 -1.60
CA LEU A 66 -1.55 7.40 -0.55
C LEU A 66 -1.83 5.89 -0.55
N TYR A 67 -1.78 5.30 0.63
CA TYR A 67 -2.18 3.92 0.83
C TYR A 67 -3.68 3.86 1.15
N CYS A 68 -4.46 3.20 0.29
CA CYS A 68 -5.92 3.18 0.40
C CYS A 68 -6.47 1.76 0.38
N SER A 69 -7.03 1.30 1.50
CA SER A 69 -7.78 0.04 1.61
C SER A 69 -9.27 0.20 1.29
N GLY A 70 -9.68 1.34 0.74
CA GLY A 70 -11.06 1.64 0.37
C GLY A 70 -11.59 0.79 -0.79
N SER A 71 -12.79 1.11 -1.26
CA SER A 71 -13.38 0.45 -2.43
C SER A 71 -12.65 0.85 -3.72
N PHE A 72 -12.78 0.02 -4.78
CA PHE A 72 -12.25 0.37 -6.11
C PHE A 72 -12.83 1.70 -6.64
N LYS A 73 -14.09 2.02 -6.31
CA LYS A 73 -14.71 3.31 -6.65
C LYS A 73 -14.04 4.49 -5.93
N THR A 74 -13.59 4.30 -4.69
CA THR A 74 -12.83 5.31 -3.96
C THR A 74 -11.47 5.52 -4.63
N VAL A 75 -10.78 4.44 -4.99
CA VAL A 75 -9.50 4.52 -5.71
C VAL A 75 -9.65 5.21 -7.06
N GLU A 76 -10.66 4.83 -7.85
CA GLU A 76 -10.97 5.46 -9.14
C GLU A 76 -11.25 6.96 -8.99
N MET A 77 -12.03 7.36 -7.99
CA MET A 77 -12.28 8.76 -7.70
C MET A 77 -10.99 9.53 -7.38
N LEU A 78 -10.13 8.97 -6.51
CA LEU A 78 -8.87 9.59 -6.15
C LEU A 78 -7.90 9.68 -7.35
N SER A 79 -7.82 8.62 -8.15
CA SER A 79 -7.00 8.58 -9.36
C SER A 79 -7.46 9.59 -10.41
N ASN A 80 -8.76 9.80 -10.58
CA ASN A 80 -9.33 10.82 -11.46
C ASN A 80 -8.97 12.26 -11.03
N GLU A 81 -8.64 12.45 -9.76
CA GLU A 81 -8.10 13.72 -9.22
C GLU A 81 -6.57 13.76 -9.22
N TYR A 82 -5.92 12.86 -9.97
CA TYR A 82 -4.46 12.73 -10.08
C TYR A 82 -3.74 12.42 -8.77
N ILE A 83 -4.42 11.80 -7.82
CA ILE A 83 -3.83 11.36 -6.55
C ILE A 83 -3.22 9.97 -6.75
N PRO A 84 -1.90 9.78 -6.56
CA PRO A 84 -1.28 8.47 -6.64
C PRO A 84 -1.74 7.58 -5.50
N VAL A 85 -2.36 6.44 -5.84
CA VAL A 85 -2.96 5.53 -4.85
C VAL A 85 -2.36 4.14 -4.95
N VAL A 86 -2.06 3.56 -3.80
CA VAL A 86 -1.66 2.17 -3.64
C VAL A 86 -2.79 1.40 -2.96
N GLY A 87 -3.18 0.29 -3.59
CA GLY A 87 -4.20 -0.60 -3.06
C GLY A 87 -3.65 -1.69 -2.14
N HIS A 88 -4.55 -2.51 -1.58
CA HIS A 88 -4.20 -3.61 -0.70
C HIS A 88 -5.00 -4.86 -1.04
N VAL A 89 -4.31 -5.97 -1.29
CA VAL A 89 -4.91 -7.28 -1.59
C VAL A 89 -4.25 -8.39 -0.79
N GLY A 90 -4.90 -9.54 -0.71
CA GLY A 90 -4.45 -10.64 0.12
C GLY A 90 -5.04 -10.56 1.53
N LEU A 91 -4.21 -10.66 2.55
CA LEU A 91 -4.62 -10.43 3.93
C LEU A 91 -4.72 -8.92 4.17
N VAL A 92 -5.92 -8.37 4.08
CA VAL A 92 -6.20 -6.99 4.46
C VAL A 92 -6.68 -6.95 5.90
N PRO A 93 -5.91 -6.45 6.88
CA PRO A 93 -6.25 -6.50 8.31
C PRO A 93 -7.65 -5.97 8.62
N ALA A 94 -8.02 -4.84 8.04
CA ALA A 94 -9.35 -4.24 8.20
C ALA A 94 -10.51 -5.13 7.69
N ARG A 95 -10.20 -6.12 6.86
CA ARG A 95 -11.15 -7.07 6.25
C ARG A 95 -10.96 -8.50 6.76
N ALA A 96 -10.15 -8.72 7.81
CA ALA A 96 -9.82 -10.06 8.30
C ALA A 96 -11.06 -10.90 8.68
N THR A 97 -12.13 -10.25 9.16
CA THR A 97 -13.41 -10.91 9.45
C THR A 97 -14.02 -11.59 8.21
N TRP A 98 -13.87 -10.98 7.03
CA TRP A 98 -14.37 -11.52 5.76
C TRP A 98 -13.56 -12.72 5.25
N THR A 99 -12.29 -12.80 5.62
CA THR A 99 -11.38 -13.88 5.23
C THR A 99 -11.28 -15.00 6.29
N GLY A 100 -11.97 -14.84 7.41
CA GLY A 100 -11.97 -15.81 8.52
C GLY A 100 -10.71 -15.70 9.39
N GLY A 101 -10.22 -14.49 9.62
CA GLY A 101 -9.11 -14.17 10.51
C GLY A 101 -7.79 -13.88 9.78
N PHE A 102 -6.73 -13.71 10.57
CA PHE A 102 -5.37 -13.49 10.08
C PHE A 102 -4.76 -14.81 9.55
N LYS A 103 -4.82 -15.00 8.26
CA LYS A 103 -4.29 -16.20 7.59
C LYS A 103 -3.94 -15.90 6.13
N ALA A 104 -3.08 -16.73 5.54
CA ALA A 104 -2.73 -16.64 4.13
C ALA A 104 -3.96 -16.81 3.23
N VAL A 105 -4.07 -15.94 2.22
CA VAL A 105 -5.13 -15.88 1.23
C VAL A 105 -4.58 -16.34 -0.13
N GLY A 106 -5.43 -16.92 -0.98
CA GLY A 106 -5.00 -17.36 -2.32
C GLY A 106 -4.44 -18.77 -2.38
N LYS A 107 -4.75 -19.64 -1.41
CA LYS A 107 -4.24 -21.01 -1.35
C LYS A 107 -4.88 -21.97 -2.35
N THR A 108 -6.05 -21.64 -2.90
CA THR A 108 -6.72 -22.42 -3.95
C THR A 108 -6.63 -21.70 -5.28
N ALA A 109 -6.79 -22.44 -6.39
CA ALA A 109 -6.82 -21.82 -7.71
C ALA A 109 -7.94 -20.78 -7.85
N THR A 110 -9.09 -21.04 -7.24
CA THR A 110 -10.22 -20.10 -7.21
C THR A 110 -9.87 -18.83 -6.47
N ASP A 111 -9.26 -18.92 -5.28
CA ASP A 111 -8.85 -17.77 -4.50
C ASP A 111 -7.74 -16.97 -5.20
N ALA A 112 -6.78 -17.67 -5.85
CA ALA A 112 -5.71 -17.04 -6.61
C ALA A 112 -6.26 -16.23 -7.79
N MET A 113 -7.24 -16.78 -8.51
CA MET A 113 -7.92 -16.06 -9.60
C MET A 113 -8.72 -14.85 -9.10
N GLU A 114 -9.30 -14.96 -7.91
CA GLU A 114 -10.01 -13.83 -7.30
C GLU A 114 -9.02 -12.70 -6.90
N LEU A 115 -7.86 -13.06 -6.34
CA LEU A 115 -6.79 -12.08 -6.07
C LEU A 115 -6.33 -11.37 -7.35
N LEU A 116 -6.11 -12.13 -8.43
CA LEU A 116 -5.74 -11.53 -9.73
C LEU A 116 -6.82 -10.55 -10.23
N LYS A 117 -8.10 -10.89 -10.10
CA LYS A 117 -9.20 -9.97 -10.45
C LYS A 117 -9.16 -8.70 -9.60
N GLN A 118 -8.91 -8.82 -8.29
CA GLN A 118 -8.80 -7.65 -7.41
C GLN A 118 -7.65 -6.75 -7.84
N VAL A 119 -6.47 -7.31 -8.13
CA VAL A 119 -5.33 -6.55 -8.64
C VAL A 119 -5.69 -5.85 -9.95
N LYS A 120 -6.34 -6.55 -10.89
CA LYS A 120 -6.82 -5.96 -12.14
C LYS A 120 -7.87 -4.87 -11.92
N SER A 121 -8.69 -4.98 -10.89
CA SER A 121 -9.65 -3.93 -10.53
C SER A 121 -8.96 -2.68 -9.98
N TYR A 122 -7.88 -2.83 -9.21
CA TYR A 122 -7.04 -1.69 -8.80
C TYR A 122 -6.33 -1.05 -9.99
N GLU A 123 -5.77 -1.86 -10.90
CA GLU A 123 -5.15 -1.39 -12.14
C GLU A 123 -6.15 -0.57 -12.99
N GLN A 124 -7.37 -1.08 -13.17
CA GLN A 124 -8.44 -0.38 -13.90
C GLN A 124 -8.92 0.89 -13.19
N ALA A 125 -8.92 0.89 -11.87
CA ALA A 125 -9.25 2.07 -11.06
C ALA A 125 -8.14 3.14 -11.07
N GLY A 126 -6.99 2.88 -11.72
CA GLY A 126 -5.89 3.82 -11.86
C GLY A 126 -4.92 3.83 -10.66
N ALA A 127 -4.90 2.79 -9.84
CA ALA A 127 -3.88 2.65 -8.81
C ALA A 127 -2.48 2.55 -9.43
N ILE A 128 -1.47 3.11 -8.78
CA ILE A 128 -0.06 3.01 -9.20
C ILE A 128 0.60 1.70 -8.76
N GLY A 129 0.06 1.06 -7.76
CA GLY A 129 0.54 -0.21 -7.22
C GLY A 129 -0.44 -0.85 -6.25
N VAL A 130 -0.10 -2.05 -5.82
CA VAL A 130 -0.81 -2.80 -4.78
C VAL A 130 0.18 -3.46 -3.83
N GLU A 131 -0.14 -3.45 -2.55
CA GLU A 131 0.46 -4.36 -1.59
C GLU A 131 -0.23 -5.72 -1.70
N LEU A 132 0.58 -6.77 -1.77
CA LEU A 132 0.14 -8.16 -1.81
C LEU A 132 0.60 -8.85 -0.53
N GLU A 133 -0.32 -8.94 0.45
CA GLU A 133 0.00 -9.39 1.79
C GLU A 133 -0.39 -10.85 2.03
N VAL A 134 0.58 -11.63 2.54
CA VAL A 134 0.42 -13.03 2.99
C VAL A 134 -0.30 -13.90 1.96
N VAL A 135 0.28 -13.94 0.76
CA VAL A 135 -0.19 -14.75 -0.38
C VAL A 135 0.89 -15.80 -0.72
N PRO A 136 0.55 -17.01 -1.15
CA PRO A 136 1.54 -17.98 -1.59
C PRO A 136 2.47 -17.43 -2.68
N VAL A 137 3.77 -17.72 -2.56
CA VAL A 137 4.84 -17.16 -3.41
C VAL A 137 4.56 -17.36 -4.90
N GLU A 138 4.09 -18.53 -5.29
CA GLU A 138 3.80 -18.87 -6.69
C GLU A 138 2.66 -18.01 -7.23
N VAL A 139 1.64 -17.74 -6.41
CA VAL A 139 0.49 -16.89 -6.77
C VAL A 139 0.93 -15.44 -6.89
N ALA A 140 1.72 -14.95 -5.95
CA ALA A 140 2.25 -13.58 -5.96
C ALA A 140 3.10 -13.32 -7.21
N ASN A 141 4.03 -14.24 -7.52
CA ASN A 141 4.88 -14.17 -8.71
C ASN A 141 4.07 -14.14 -10.01
N GLU A 142 3.00 -14.93 -10.08
CA GLU A 142 2.15 -14.96 -11.28
C GLU A 142 1.25 -13.74 -11.40
N ILE A 143 0.80 -13.16 -10.29
CA ILE A 143 0.06 -11.89 -10.28
C ILE A 143 0.96 -10.74 -10.76
N SER A 144 2.17 -10.62 -10.20
CA SER A 144 3.12 -9.56 -10.57
C SER A 144 3.42 -9.56 -12.09
N LYS A 145 3.61 -10.73 -12.69
CA LYS A 145 3.82 -10.87 -14.14
C LYS A 145 2.62 -10.48 -15.02
N ARG A 146 1.42 -10.41 -14.45
CA ARG A 146 0.16 -10.22 -15.19
C ARG A 146 -0.48 -8.85 -14.98
N THR A 147 0.16 -7.98 -14.24
CA THR A 147 -0.30 -6.60 -14.02
C THR A 147 0.75 -5.61 -14.52
N SER A 148 0.33 -4.39 -14.85
CA SER A 148 1.21 -3.30 -15.24
C SER A 148 1.51 -2.32 -14.10
N ILE A 149 0.79 -2.45 -12.97
CA ILE A 149 1.04 -1.66 -11.77
C ILE A 149 2.05 -2.36 -10.86
N LEU A 150 2.75 -1.60 -10.03
CA LEU A 150 3.74 -2.14 -9.09
C LEU A 150 3.09 -3.09 -8.07
N VAL A 151 3.76 -4.20 -7.78
CA VAL A 151 3.34 -5.15 -6.76
C VAL A 151 4.38 -5.21 -5.65
N TRP A 152 3.97 -4.82 -4.45
CA TRP A 152 4.81 -4.90 -3.26
C TRP A 152 4.45 -6.13 -2.44
N SER A 153 5.43 -6.99 -2.20
CA SER A 153 5.26 -8.23 -1.46
C SER A 153 5.43 -8.00 0.04
N MET A 154 4.39 -8.27 0.81
CA MET A 154 4.47 -8.41 2.26
C MET A 154 4.18 -9.86 2.66
N GLY A 155 5.20 -10.62 3.04
CA GLY A 155 5.05 -12.03 3.36
C GLY A 155 4.55 -12.90 2.18
N ALA A 156 4.84 -12.49 0.93
CA ALA A 156 4.44 -13.18 -0.29
C ALA A 156 5.64 -13.58 -1.18
N GLY A 157 6.86 -13.57 -0.63
CA GLY A 157 8.09 -13.95 -1.33
C GLY A 157 8.76 -12.82 -2.09
N ALA A 158 9.89 -13.10 -2.72
CA ALA A 158 10.79 -12.10 -3.32
C ALA A 158 10.58 -11.88 -4.83
N GLY A 159 9.52 -12.43 -5.42
CA GLY A 159 9.34 -12.40 -6.88
C GLY A 159 8.41 -11.31 -7.40
N CYS A 160 8.05 -10.34 -6.56
CA CYS A 160 7.32 -9.14 -6.95
C CYS A 160 8.29 -7.97 -7.21
N ASP A 161 7.76 -6.79 -7.55
CA ASP A 161 8.56 -5.62 -7.91
C ASP A 161 9.33 -5.05 -6.70
N ALA A 162 8.77 -5.17 -5.49
CA ALA A 162 9.43 -4.73 -4.25
C ALA A 162 9.06 -5.63 -3.06
N GLN A 163 9.89 -5.56 -2.02
CA GLN A 163 9.63 -6.18 -0.71
C GLN A 163 9.12 -5.11 0.25
N TYR A 164 8.04 -5.43 0.98
CA TYR A 164 7.53 -4.59 2.04
C TYR A 164 7.82 -5.26 3.39
N LEU A 165 8.57 -4.58 4.23
CA LEU A 165 8.98 -5.06 5.55
C LEU A 165 8.65 -4.00 6.60
N PHE A 166 8.25 -4.42 7.79
CA PHE A 166 8.15 -3.51 8.92
C PHE A 166 9.53 -3.19 9.49
N SER A 167 9.71 -1.96 10.00
CA SER A 167 10.95 -1.58 10.66
C SER A 167 11.30 -2.52 11.82
N ASN A 168 10.29 -2.97 12.58
CA ASN A 168 10.48 -3.93 13.67
C ASN A 168 11.03 -5.29 13.21
N ASP A 169 10.71 -5.73 12.00
CA ASP A 169 11.24 -7.00 11.46
C ASP A 169 12.71 -6.86 11.03
N ILE A 170 13.15 -5.65 10.75
CA ILE A 170 14.51 -5.35 10.31
C ILE A 170 15.41 -4.99 11.48
N LEU A 171 14.90 -4.21 12.42
CA LEU A 171 15.68 -3.65 13.52
C LEU A 171 15.66 -4.51 14.80
N GLY A 172 14.66 -5.39 14.94
CA GLY A 172 14.50 -6.28 16.11
C GLY A 172 13.70 -5.67 17.25
#